data_f06f7f4585563025aaa58da67c9d4af1
#
_entry.id   f06f7f4585563025aaa58da67c9d4af1
#
_cell.length_a   1.000
_cell.length_b   1.000
_cell.length_c   1.000
_cell.angle_alpha   90.00
_cell.angle_beta   90.00
_cell.angle_gamma   90.00
#
_symmetry.space_group_name_H-M   'P 1'
#
loop_
_entity.id
_entity.type
_entity.pdbx_description
1 polymer ?
#
loop_
_entity_poly.entity_id
_entity_poly.type
_entity_poly.pdbx_seq_one_letter_code
_entity_poly.pdbx_strand_id
1 'polypeptide(L)'
;MALSAGDRFGDAEAVVDGELRLTFRELAERIRVAAGAYAYELGIRKGDRVALWAPNSAAWIVAAFGLTAAGGVLVPVNTRFKDAEAHDIVRRSGAKAVLVQNGFLDREFTGPEGVPVIDVTSGFLASGSAFEREVDEDDIADIVFTSGTTGRPKGVMTTHGQTLRLYDEWCELAGLRQGDRYLMVNPYFHIFGYKAGLVASFLRGATMLPVPVFDTDVVLDLVERERVTVLPGPPTLYHSLLQAPAGRDLSSLRVGVTGSADIPVELVHRVTTELPFRHLMTGYGLTEAGTVSASRPGDPYEAVATTVGRPCEGFEVRIADDGEVLVRGYAVMRGYLDDPAATAEAIDPDGWLHTGDLGTLDEEGRLRIVGRKKDMFIVGGFNAYPAEVEGFLLEHPAVAQAAVIGVPDDRMGQVGKAFVVTREPITAAELIDWSRERMAGFKVPRHIEFRDALPLGATGKVLKDQLAQDAPTHEQEPRLP
;
A
#
# COMPACT_ATOMS: atom_id res chain seq x y z
N MET A 1 7.68 17.38 12.79
CA MET A 1 6.58 17.54 11.82
C MET A 1 5.22 17.49 12.51
N ALA A 2 4.77 16.40 13.14
CA ALA A 2 3.44 16.33 13.77
C ALA A 2 3.21 17.39 14.85
N LEU A 3 4.20 17.67 15.69
CA LEU A 3 4.12 18.70 16.72
C LEU A 3 4.05 20.11 16.11
N SER A 4 4.87 20.40 15.11
CA SER A 4 4.84 21.70 14.42
C SER A 4 3.54 21.94 13.63
N ALA A 5 2.81 20.88 13.26
CA ALA A 5 1.49 21.02 12.65
C ALA A 5 0.48 21.66 13.60
N GLY A 6 0.61 21.42 14.92
CA GLY A 6 -0.18 22.11 15.95
C GLY A 6 -0.02 23.62 15.93
N ASP A 7 1.20 24.11 15.69
CA ASP A 7 1.49 25.54 15.58
C ASP A 7 1.07 26.12 14.23
N ARG A 8 1.30 25.35 13.13
CA ARG A 8 1.02 25.79 11.76
C ARG A 8 -0.48 25.86 11.43
N PHE A 9 -1.26 24.90 11.92
CA PHE A 9 -2.67 24.75 11.56
C PHE A 9 -3.63 25.00 12.73
N GLY A 10 -3.12 25.06 13.96
CA GLY A 10 -3.83 25.51 15.16
C GLY A 10 -5.15 24.79 15.38
N ASP A 11 -6.24 25.57 15.36
CA ASP A 11 -7.59 25.10 15.66
C ASP A 11 -8.31 24.48 14.46
N ALA A 12 -7.63 24.31 13.30
CA ALA A 12 -8.17 23.53 12.20
C ALA A 12 -8.35 22.06 12.61
N GLU A 13 -9.42 21.42 12.13
CA GLU A 13 -9.72 20.02 12.43
C GLU A 13 -8.64 19.10 11.85
N ALA A 14 -8.08 18.25 12.71
CA ALA A 14 -6.99 17.34 12.35
C ALA A 14 -7.46 15.88 12.20
N VAL A 15 -8.33 15.41 13.10
CA VAL A 15 -8.80 14.02 13.12
C VAL A 15 -10.30 13.99 13.40
N VAL A 16 -10.99 13.13 12.64
CA VAL A 16 -12.38 12.75 12.89
C VAL A 16 -12.46 11.23 12.96
N ASP A 17 -12.68 10.67 14.15
CA ASP A 17 -12.74 9.25 14.41
C ASP A 17 -14.00 8.92 15.22
N GLY A 18 -15.08 8.53 14.53
CA GLY A 18 -16.42 8.42 15.11
C GLY A 18 -16.89 9.76 15.67
N GLU A 19 -17.19 9.83 16.98
CA GLU A 19 -17.57 11.05 17.69
C GLU A 19 -16.36 11.91 18.13
N LEU A 20 -15.16 11.35 18.09
CA LEU A 20 -13.96 12.07 18.45
C LEU A 20 -13.57 13.06 17.35
N ARG A 21 -13.43 14.32 17.71
CA ARG A 21 -12.90 15.39 16.85
C ARG A 21 -11.74 16.06 17.55
N LEU A 22 -10.63 16.20 16.87
CA LEU A 22 -9.43 16.86 17.38
C LEU A 22 -8.97 17.92 16.40
N THR A 23 -8.60 19.07 16.92
CA THR A 23 -7.83 20.08 16.20
C THR A 23 -6.36 19.67 16.11
N PHE A 24 -5.58 20.31 15.21
CA PHE A 24 -4.14 20.08 15.13
C PHE A 24 -3.42 20.43 16.44
N ARG A 25 -3.89 21.46 17.16
CA ARG A 25 -3.36 21.85 18.47
C ARG A 25 -3.60 20.76 19.51
N GLU A 26 -4.82 20.26 19.64
CA GLU A 26 -5.17 19.19 20.57
C GLU A 26 -4.45 17.88 20.24
N LEU A 27 -4.33 17.56 18.95
CA LEU A 27 -3.60 16.39 18.51
C LEU A 27 -2.10 16.49 18.86
N ALA A 28 -1.47 17.64 18.62
CA ALA A 28 -0.07 17.87 18.98
C ALA A 28 0.16 17.76 20.49
N GLU A 29 -0.78 18.24 21.31
CA GLU A 29 -0.69 18.09 22.77
C GLU A 29 -0.81 16.62 23.21
N ARG A 30 -1.77 15.87 22.64
CA ARG A 30 -1.86 14.43 22.91
C ARG A 30 -0.61 13.67 22.48
N ILE A 31 0.01 14.05 21.36
CA ILE A 31 1.29 13.48 20.90
C ILE A 31 2.42 13.78 21.91
N ARG A 32 2.52 15.01 22.44
CA ARG A 32 3.53 15.34 23.47
C ARG A 32 3.31 14.54 24.76
N VAL A 33 2.07 14.38 25.21
CA VAL A 33 1.74 13.59 26.40
C VAL A 33 2.09 12.12 26.18
N ALA A 34 1.75 11.56 25.02
CA ALA A 34 2.14 10.18 24.67
C ALA A 34 3.66 10.02 24.57
N ALA A 35 4.39 11.01 24.05
CA ALA A 35 5.85 11.00 24.04
C ALA A 35 6.43 10.91 25.46
N GLY A 36 5.80 11.59 26.42
CA GLY A 36 6.16 11.49 27.85
C GLY A 36 5.93 10.10 28.41
N ALA A 37 4.82 9.45 28.07
CA ALA A 37 4.56 8.08 28.50
C ALA A 37 5.64 7.11 27.97
N TYR A 38 6.01 7.22 26.69
CA TYR A 38 7.12 6.45 26.13
C TYR A 38 8.45 6.72 26.82
N ALA A 39 8.78 8.00 27.05
CA ALA A 39 10.07 8.38 27.61
C ALA A 39 10.21 8.00 29.10
N TYR A 40 9.19 8.24 29.92
CA TYR A 40 9.26 8.12 31.37
C TYR A 40 8.76 6.77 31.89
N GLU A 41 7.72 6.19 31.31
CA GLU A 41 7.16 4.94 31.81
C GLU A 41 7.79 3.70 31.14
N LEU A 42 8.05 3.78 29.82
CA LEU A 42 8.73 2.68 29.09
C LEU A 42 10.25 2.89 28.95
N GLY A 43 10.78 4.05 29.35
CA GLY A 43 12.19 4.37 29.24
C GLY A 43 12.70 4.38 27.80
N ILE A 44 11.88 4.75 26.84
CA ILE A 44 12.24 4.83 25.43
C ILE A 44 13.30 5.89 25.21
N ARG A 45 14.38 5.52 24.55
CA ARG A 45 15.49 6.38 24.14
C ARG A 45 15.52 6.51 22.63
N LYS A 46 16.31 7.47 22.12
CA LYS A 46 16.55 7.66 20.70
C LYS A 46 17.01 6.33 20.05
N GLY A 47 16.31 5.92 19.00
CA GLY A 47 16.56 4.69 18.26
C GLY A 47 15.93 3.42 18.83
N ASP A 48 15.33 3.47 20.02
CA ASP A 48 14.59 2.32 20.56
C ASP A 48 13.33 2.05 19.74
N ARG A 49 13.05 0.78 19.51
CA ARG A 49 11.95 0.34 18.63
C ARG A 49 10.74 -0.04 19.46
N VAL A 50 9.54 0.34 18.98
CA VAL A 50 8.28 -0.10 19.55
C VAL A 50 7.37 -0.56 18.43
N ALA A 51 6.80 -1.75 18.59
CA ALA A 51 5.84 -2.29 17.64
C ALA A 51 4.44 -1.71 17.88
N LEU A 52 3.71 -1.46 16.80
CA LEU A 52 2.32 -0.98 16.87
C LEU A 52 1.43 -1.90 16.02
N TRP A 53 0.60 -2.67 16.70
CA TRP A 53 -0.29 -3.68 16.12
C TRP A 53 -1.76 -3.33 16.41
N ALA A 54 -2.25 -2.34 15.68
CA ALA A 54 -3.57 -1.76 15.89
C ALA A 54 -4.18 -1.30 14.54
N PRO A 55 -5.51 -1.19 14.42
CA PRO A 55 -6.18 -0.68 13.23
C PRO A 55 -6.04 0.82 13.08
N ASN A 56 -6.44 1.33 11.92
CA ASN A 56 -6.55 2.77 11.66
C ASN A 56 -7.45 3.43 12.72
N SER A 57 -6.91 4.37 13.47
CA SER A 57 -7.63 5.09 14.52
C SER A 57 -6.87 6.34 14.96
N ALA A 58 -7.54 7.24 15.66
CA ALA A 58 -6.89 8.37 16.33
C ALA A 58 -5.85 7.91 17.37
N ALA A 59 -6.12 6.80 18.07
CA ALA A 59 -5.17 6.22 19.02
C ALA A 59 -3.89 5.75 18.33
N TRP A 60 -3.99 5.13 17.15
CA TRP A 60 -2.85 4.74 16.34
C TRP A 60 -1.99 5.97 15.96
N ILE A 61 -2.63 7.08 15.55
CA ILE A 61 -1.94 8.33 15.20
C ILE A 61 -1.16 8.87 16.40
N VAL A 62 -1.82 8.97 17.56
CA VAL A 62 -1.19 9.46 18.79
C VAL A 62 -0.04 8.53 19.22
N ALA A 63 -0.24 7.21 19.15
CA ALA A 63 0.79 6.23 19.50
C ALA A 63 2.03 6.34 18.60
N ALA A 64 1.85 6.35 17.29
CA ALA A 64 2.94 6.40 16.33
C ALA A 64 3.75 7.70 16.41
N PHE A 65 3.05 8.83 16.41
CA PHE A 65 3.73 10.14 16.44
C PHE A 65 4.20 10.54 17.84
N GLY A 66 3.60 10.02 18.90
CA GLY A 66 4.13 10.11 20.26
C GLY A 66 5.45 9.36 20.41
N LEU A 67 5.54 8.16 19.85
CA LEU A 67 6.77 7.39 19.82
C LEU A 67 7.89 8.13 19.07
N THR A 68 7.62 8.64 17.89
CA THR A 68 8.62 9.38 17.11
C THR A 68 9.01 10.69 17.77
N ALA A 69 8.09 11.38 18.46
CA ALA A 69 8.39 12.56 19.29
C ALA A 69 9.25 12.22 20.51
N ALA A 70 9.17 11.01 21.04
CA ALA A 70 10.08 10.50 22.07
C ALA A 70 11.45 10.06 21.52
N GLY A 71 11.67 10.13 20.21
CA GLY A 71 12.89 9.67 19.52
C GLY A 71 12.93 8.16 19.25
N GLY A 72 11.80 7.46 19.41
CA GLY A 72 11.69 6.04 19.12
C GLY A 72 11.44 5.75 17.64
N VAL A 73 11.66 4.50 17.25
CA VAL A 73 11.48 3.98 15.90
C VAL A 73 10.20 3.15 15.82
N LEU A 74 9.31 3.51 14.91
CA LEU A 74 8.04 2.84 14.71
C LEU A 74 8.23 1.52 13.96
N VAL A 75 7.64 0.44 14.49
CA VAL A 75 7.53 -0.86 13.80
C VAL A 75 6.04 -1.19 13.62
N PRO A 76 5.42 -0.77 12.51
CA PRO A 76 4.01 -1.06 12.29
C PRO A 76 3.80 -2.53 11.92
N VAL A 77 2.82 -3.18 12.55
CA VAL A 77 2.52 -4.60 12.36
C VAL A 77 1.16 -4.77 11.68
N ASN A 78 1.11 -5.62 10.67
CA ASN A 78 -0.10 -5.90 9.92
C ASN A 78 -1.16 -6.54 10.83
N THR A 79 -2.33 -5.93 10.93
CA THR A 79 -3.45 -6.37 11.78
C THR A 79 -4.07 -7.70 11.32
N ARG A 80 -3.77 -8.16 10.11
CA ARG A 80 -4.23 -9.46 9.60
C ARG A 80 -3.27 -10.60 9.93
N PHE A 81 -2.06 -10.31 10.40
CA PHE A 81 -1.12 -11.34 10.82
C PHE A 81 -1.66 -12.13 12.00
N LYS A 82 -1.36 -13.43 12.02
CA LYS A 82 -1.55 -14.27 13.18
C LYS A 82 -0.45 -14.00 14.22
N ASP A 83 -0.66 -14.43 15.45
CA ASP A 83 0.27 -14.18 16.55
C ASP A 83 1.70 -14.62 16.23
N ALA A 84 1.89 -15.80 15.63
CA ALA A 84 3.22 -16.29 15.28
C ALA A 84 3.98 -15.35 14.31
N GLU A 85 3.28 -14.78 13.33
CA GLU A 85 3.85 -13.84 12.35
C GLU A 85 4.18 -12.50 13.01
N ALA A 86 3.24 -11.96 13.80
CA ALA A 86 3.44 -10.71 14.52
C ALA A 86 4.55 -10.82 15.56
N HIS A 87 4.60 -11.92 16.33
CA HIS A 87 5.66 -12.18 17.31
C HIS A 87 7.03 -12.33 16.66
N ASP A 88 7.13 -12.91 15.45
CA ASP A 88 8.38 -12.96 14.69
C ASP A 88 8.90 -11.55 14.38
N ILE A 89 8.01 -10.65 13.93
CA ILE A 89 8.35 -9.26 13.66
C ILE A 89 8.79 -8.53 14.93
N VAL A 90 8.03 -8.65 16.02
CA VAL A 90 8.34 -7.99 17.29
C VAL A 90 9.71 -8.44 17.82
N ARG A 91 10.01 -9.76 17.79
CA ARG A 91 11.31 -10.28 18.21
C ARG A 91 12.45 -9.81 17.31
N ARG A 92 12.29 -9.93 15.99
CA ARG A 92 13.34 -9.57 15.02
C ARG A 92 13.61 -8.09 14.95
N SER A 93 12.58 -7.27 15.16
CA SER A 93 12.78 -5.83 15.26
C SER A 93 13.50 -5.42 16.55
N GLY A 94 13.58 -6.30 17.55
CA GLY A 94 14.11 -5.96 18.88
C GLY A 94 13.23 -4.90 19.57
N ALA A 95 11.94 -4.90 19.31
CA ALA A 95 11.02 -3.92 19.91
C ALA A 95 10.96 -4.08 21.42
N LYS A 96 11.08 -2.97 22.15
CA LYS A 96 11.02 -2.93 23.62
C LYS A 96 9.63 -3.12 24.20
N ALA A 97 8.60 -2.82 23.41
CA ALA A 97 7.20 -3.00 23.74
C ALA A 97 6.39 -3.22 22.46
N VAL A 98 5.20 -3.77 22.60
CA VAL A 98 4.18 -3.79 21.55
C VAL A 98 2.92 -3.11 22.06
N LEU A 99 2.45 -2.11 21.31
CA LEU A 99 1.16 -1.50 21.52
C LEU A 99 0.13 -2.22 20.64
N VAL A 100 -1.00 -2.59 21.24
CA VAL A 100 -2.06 -3.36 20.60
C VAL A 100 -3.42 -2.68 20.78
N GLN A 101 -4.39 -3.03 19.95
CA GLN A 101 -5.81 -2.73 20.23
C GLN A 101 -6.58 -4.03 20.26
N ASN A 102 -6.88 -4.50 21.48
CA ASN A 102 -7.68 -5.69 21.69
C ASN A 102 -9.14 -5.50 21.29
N GLY A 103 -9.83 -6.60 20.95
CA GLY A 103 -11.21 -6.59 20.46
C GLY A 103 -11.38 -6.24 19.00
N PHE A 104 -10.32 -5.83 18.27
CA PHE A 104 -10.41 -5.57 16.84
C PHE A 104 -10.61 -6.88 16.06
N LEU A 105 -11.70 -7.00 15.30
CA LEU A 105 -12.13 -8.21 14.59
C LEU A 105 -12.26 -9.43 15.53
N ASP A 106 -12.79 -9.20 16.74
CA ASP A 106 -12.97 -10.21 17.80
C ASP A 106 -11.67 -10.92 18.20
N ARG A 107 -10.52 -10.23 18.08
CA ARG A 107 -9.20 -10.80 18.40
C ARG A 107 -8.60 -10.17 19.64
N GLU A 108 -7.96 -11.02 20.43
CA GLU A 108 -7.02 -10.65 21.47
C GLU A 108 -5.60 -10.72 20.89
N PHE A 109 -4.83 -9.66 21.06
CA PHE A 109 -3.45 -9.59 20.58
C PHE A 109 -2.50 -9.88 21.72
N THR A 110 -1.70 -10.93 21.59
CA THR A 110 -0.67 -11.28 22.55
C THR A 110 0.71 -10.83 22.07
N GLY A 111 1.63 -10.54 22.98
CA GLY A 111 3.04 -10.26 22.63
C GLY A 111 3.91 -11.49 22.83
N PRO A 112 5.12 -11.51 22.25
CA PRO A 112 6.10 -12.53 22.54
C PRO A 112 6.55 -12.44 24.01
N GLU A 113 6.93 -13.57 24.59
CA GLU A 113 7.41 -13.64 25.98
C GLU A 113 8.54 -12.63 26.25
N GLY A 114 8.45 -11.93 27.38
CA GLY A 114 9.42 -10.92 27.80
C GLY A 114 9.27 -9.54 27.17
N VAL A 115 8.31 -9.33 26.26
CA VAL A 115 8.02 -8.02 25.67
C VAL A 115 6.72 -7.47 26.26
N PRO A 116 6.74 -6.28 26.91
CA PRO A 116 5.52 -5.64 27.42
C PRO A 116 4.46 -5.44 26.32
N VAL A 117 3.21 -5.81 26.63
CA VAL A 117 2.03 -5.58 25.78
C VAL A 117 1.19 -4.49 26.42
N ILE A 118 0.86 -3.47 25.65
CA ILE A 118 0.12 -2.31 26.10
C ILE A 118 -1.06 -2.07 25.16
N ASP A 119 -2.26 -2.05 25.70
CA ASP A 119 -3.42 -1.69 24.89
C ASP A 119 -3.46 -0.17 24.69
N VAL A 120 -3.58 0.30 23.44
CA VAL A 120 -3.64 1.73 23.11
C VAL A 120 -4.84 2.44 23.72
N THR A 121 -5.86 1.70 24.15
CA THR A 121 -7.07 2.22 24.81
C THR A 121 -6.96 2.22 26.33
N SER A 122 -5.88 1.68 26.91
CA SER A 122 -5.70 1.52 28.38
C SER A 122 -5.46 2.82 29.16
N GLY A 123 -5.36 3.97 28.47
CA GLY A 123 -4.98 5.23 29.09
C GLY A 123 -3.47 5.51 29.09
N PHE A 124 -2.62 4.55 28.70
CA PHE A 124 -1.16 4.74 28.62
C PHE A 124 -0.76 5.97 27.79
N LEU A 125 -1.38 6.21 26.64
CA LEU A 125 -1.07 7.35 25.78
C LEU A 125 -1.43 8.72 26.40
N ALA A 126 -2.17 8.72 27.51
CA ALA A 126 -2.59 9.93 28.26
C ALA A 126 -1.92 10.03 29.63
N SER A 127 -1.06 9.09 30.02
CA SER A 127 -0.47 9.04 31.37
C SER A 127 0.80 9.88 31.54
N GLY A 128 1.50 10.21 30.42
CA GLY A 128 2.76 10.94 30.47
C GLY A 128 2.62 12.44 30.74
N SER A 129 3.74 13.05 31.13
CA SER A 129 3.90 14.51 31.07
C SER A 129 4.38 14.91 29.69
N ALA A 130 4.03 16.12 29.22
CA ALA A 130 4.45 16.60 27.90
C ALA A 130 5.97 16.47 27.71
N PHE A 131 6.38 15.85 26.61
CA PHE A 131 7.77 15.58 26.30
C PHE A 131 8.02 15.68 24.78
N GLU A 132 9.22 16.10 24.41
CA GLU A 132 9.71 16.11 23.05
C GLU A 132 11.22 15.86 23.07
N ARG A 133 11.72 15.07 22.13
CA ARG A 133 13.14 14.83 21.92
C ARG A 133 13.55 15.33 20.56
N GLU A 134 14.70 15.96 20.49
CA GLU A 134 15.33 16.33 19.22
C GLU A 134 15.75 15.05 18.46
N VAL A 135 15.35 14.99 17.20
CA VAL A 135 15.70 13.92 16.26
C VAL A 135 16.30 14.54 15.00
N ASP A 136 17.26 13.85 14.40
CA ASP A 136 17.93 14.28 13.20
C ASP A 136 17.23 13.70 11.95
N GLU A 137 17.46 14.32 10.80
CA GLU A 137 16.92 13.84 9.52
C GLU A 137 17.43 12.43 9.17
N ASP A 138 18.64 12.08 9.59
CA ASP A 138 19.27 10.79 9.36
C ASP A 138 18.87 9.70 10.36
N ASP A 139 18.14 10.05 11.43
CA ASP A 139 17.62 9.06 12.37
C ASP A 139 16.57 8.17 11.68
N ILE A 140 16.60 6.88 12.02
CA ILE A 140 15.58 5.93 11.53
C ILE A 140 14.23 6.30 12.14
N ALA A 141 13.25 6.55 11.29
CA ALA A 141 11.88 6.88 11.69
C ALA A 141 11.02 5.64 11.88
N ASP A 142 11.17 4.69 10.98
CA ASP A 142 10.35 3.49 10.93
C ASP A 142 11.10 2.27 10.34
N ILE A 143 10.59 1.09 10.70
CA ILE A 143 11.02 -0.19 10.13
C ILE A 143 9.76 -0.93 9.68
N VAL A 144 9.49 -0.92 8.38
CA VAL A 144 8.30 -1.56 7.81
C VAL A 144 8.67 -2.93 7.26
N PHE A 145 8.03 -3.98 7.77
CA PHE A 145 8.28 -5.34 7.31
C PHE A 145 7.48 -5.66 6.05
N THR A 146 8.18 -6.11 5.01
CA THR A 146 7.60 -6.52 3.72
C THR A 146 7.69 -8.03 3.55
N SER A 147 6.71 -8.63 2.88
CA SER A 147 6.81 -10.03 2.43
C SER A 147 7.88 -10.13 1.35
N GLY A 148 9.09 -10.50 1.76
CA GLY A 148 10.20 -10.70 0.84
C GLY A 148 9.95 -11.83 -0.16
N THR A 149 10.70 -11.83 -1.26
CA THR A 149 10.70 -12.88 -2.29
C THR A 149 11.09 -14.27 -1.75
N THR A 150 11.75 -14.31 -0.58
CA THR A 150 12.23 -15.53 0.11
C THR A 150 11.26 -16.10 1.13
N GLY A 151 10.04 -15.57 1.22
CA GLY A 151 8.97 -16.04 2.12
C GLY A 151 9.04 -15.51 3.55
N ARG A 152 10.16 -14.96 4.02
CA ARG A 152 10.27 -14.35 5.36
C ARG A 152 10.32 -12.82 5.25
N PRO A 153 9.43 -12.07 5.95
CA PRO A 153 9.40 -10.62 5.86
C PRO A 153 10.74 -9.98 6.22
N LYS A 154 11.17 -8.96 5.44
CA LYS A 154 12.39 -8.17 5.69
C LYS A 154 11.99 -6.79 6.23
N GLY A 155 12.72 -6.28 7.23
CA GLY A 155 12.45 -4.98 7.85
C GLY A 155 13.16 -3.86 7.10
N VAL A 156 12.44 -3.07 6.34
CA VAL A 156 12.94 -1.92 5.58
C VAL A 156 13.11 -0.72 6.49
N MET A 157 14.33 -0.18 6.58
CA MET A 157 14.67 0.98 7.41
C MET A 157 14.63 2.27 6.61
N THR A 158 13.83 3.25 7.05
CA THR A 158 13.76 4.59 6.44
C THR A 158 13.96 5.70 7.47
N THR A 159 14.56 6.83 7.05
CA THR A 159 14.83 7.96 7.93
C THR A 159 13.73 9.01 7.91
N HIS A 160 13.75 9.92 8.91
CA HIS A 160 12.85 11.07 8.94
C HIS A 160 13.01 11.95 7.70
N GLY A 161 14.23 12.30 7.32
CA GLY A 161 14.51 13.16 6.18
C GLY A 161 14.03 12.57 4.86
N GLN A 162 14.30 11.27 4.62
CA GLN A 162 13.80 10.56 3.44
C GLN A 162 12.28 10.66 3.33
N THR A 163 11.59 10.37 4.44
CA THR A 163 10.12 10.37 4.48
C THR A 163 9.56 11.79 4.26
N LEU A 164 10.05 12.78 5.01
CA LEU A 164 9.49 14.14 4.94
C LEU A 164 9.69 14.78 3.57
N ARG A 165 10.89 14.66 2.99
CA ARG A 165 11.19 15.23 1.67
C ARG A 165 10.32 14.60 0.57
N LEU A 166 10.21 13.26 0.56
CA LEU A 166 9.45 12.56 -0.47
C LEU A 166 7.95 12.86 -0.39
N TYR A 167 7.39 12.85 0.82
CA TYR A 167 5.95 13.05 0.96
C TYR A 167 5.52 14.51 0.92
N ASP A 168 6.47 15.46 1.03
CA ASP A 168 6.21 16.87 0.69
C ASP A 168 5.97 17.02 -0.82
N GLU A 169 6.82 16.45 -1.67
CA GLU A 169 6.60 16.39 -3.13
C GLU A 169 5.32 15.61 -3.48
N TRP A 170 5.10 14.46 -2.82
CA TRP A 170 3.88 13.68 -3.03
C TRP A 170 2.61 14.51 -2.81
N CYS A 171 2.61 15.39 -1.81
CA CYS A 171 1.49 16.30 -1.56
C CYS A 171 1.23 17.24 -2.74
N GLU A 172 2.28 17.77 -3.37
CA GLU A 172 2.17 18.62 -4.58
C GLU A 172 1.58 17.82 -5.74
N LEU A 173 2.09 16.60 -5.98
CA LEU A 173 1.62 15.72 -7.06
C LEU A 173 0.16 15.30 -6.87
N ALA A 174 -0.25 14.97 -5.66
CA ALA A 174 -1.63 14.66 -5.32
C ALA A 174 -2.53 15.91 -5.27
N GLY A 175 -1.95 17.11 -5.25
CA GLY A 175 -2.68 18.36 -5.08
C GLY A 175 -3.35 18.44 -3.70
N LEU A 176 -2.72 17.87 -2.66
CA LEU A 176 -3.21 17.91 -1.29
C LEU A 176 -2.97 19.30 -0.68
N ARG A 177 -3.98 19.83 0.00
CA ARG A 177 -3.95 21.19 0.54
C ARG A 177 -4.64 21.29 1.89
N GLN A 178 -4.41 22.39 2.59
CA GLN A 178 -5.09 22.69 3.84
C GLN A 178 -6.61 22.72 3.66
N GLY A 179 -7.31 22.13 4.62
CA GLY A 179 -8.76 22.00 4.61
C GLY A 179 -9.29 20.81 3.80
N ASP A 180 -8.42 20.04 3.14
CA ASP A 180 -8.84 18.74 2.59
C ASP A 180 -9.24 17.77 3.70
N ARG A 181 -10.20 16.92 3.38
CA ARG A 181 -10.70 15.86 4.25
C ARG A 181 -10.35 14.51 3.64
N TYR A 182 -9.38 13.87 4.24
CA TYR A 182 -8.69 12.71 3.71
C TYR A 182 -9.24 11.42 4.34
N LEU A 183 -9.98 10.62 3.58
CA LEU A 183 -10.51 9.34 4.06
C LEU A 183 -9.41 8.27 4.04
N MET A 184 -9.07 7.75 5.20
CA MET A 184 -7.94 6.85 5.42
C MET A 184 -8.36 5.38 5.37
N VAL A 185 -8.68 4.87 4.17
CA VAL A 185 -9.03 3.44 3.98
C VAL A 185 -7.81 2.53 3.88
N ASN A 186 -6.65 3.08 3.49
CA ASN A 186 -5.42 2.32 3.42
C ASN A 186 -4.87 2.05 4.83
N PRO A 187 -4.44 0.81 5.12
CA PRO A 187 -3.94 0.46 6.45
C PRO A 187 -2.71 1.29 6.87
N TYR A 188 -2.68 1.76 8.11
CA TYR A 188 -1.55 2.53 8.65
C TYR A 188 -0.28 1.71 8.87
N PHE A 189 -0.36 0.39 8.90
CA PHE A 189 0.82 -0.47 8.90
C PHE A 189 1.51 -0.55 7.53
N HIS A 190 0.93 0.02 6.49
CA HIS A 190 1.49 0.08 5.14
C HIS A 190 1.89 1.52 4.80
N ILE A 191 3.00 1.71 4.04
CA ILE A 191 3.53 3.04 3.69
C ILE A 191 2.49 3.94 3.02
N PHE A 192 1.54 3.38 2.26
CA PHE A 192 0.49 4.17 1.61
C PHE A 192 -0.44 4.82 2.64
N GLY A 193 -0.91 4.08 3.65
CA GLY A 193 -1.72 4.64 4.73
C GLY A 193 -0.91 5.53 5.67
N TYR A 194 0.27 5.07 6.09
CA TYR A 194 1.11 5.80 7.03
C TYR A 194 1.73 7.06 6.41
N LYS A 195 2.49 6.89 5.31
CA LYS A 195 3.28 8.00 4.76
C LYS A 195 2.47 8.88 3.82
N ALA A 196 1.88 8.31 2.78
CA ALA A 196 1.04 9.06 1.83
C ALA A 196 -0.30 9.53 2.44
N GLY A 197 -0.75 8.89 3.53
CA GLY A 197 -1.91 9.32 4.31
C GLY A 197 -1.52 10.28 5.44
N LEU A 198 -1.03 9.73 6.56
CA LEU A 198 -0.83 10.50 7.79
C LEU A 198 0.26 11.57 7.67
N VAL A 199 1.47 11.19 7.20
CA VAL A 199 2.57 12.17 7.06
C VAL A 199 2.17 13.29 6.12
N ALA A 200 1.58 12.97 4.97
CA ALA A 200 1.10 13.95 4.00
C ALA A 200 0.04 14.90 4.61
N SER A 201 -0.90 14.36 5.41
CA SER A 201 -1.92 15.17 6.09
C SER A 201 -1.31 16.14 7.10
N PHE A 202 -0.33 15.71 7.89
CA PHE A 202 0.40 16.61 8.77
C PHE A 202 1.20 17.69 8.01
N LEU A 203 1.75 17.36 6.85
CA LEU A 203 2.49 18.32 6.03
C LEU A 203 1.60 19.42 5.45
N ARG A 204 0.34 19.11 5.11
CA ARG A 204 -0.57 20.04 4.43
C ARG A 204 -1.75 20.53 5.27
N GLY A 205 -1.94 20.03 6.50
CA GLY A 205 -3.08 20.42 7.34
C GLY A 205 -4.40 19.86 6.81
N ALA A 206 -4.39 18.63 6.32
CA ALA A 206 -5.59 17.91 5.91
C ALA A 206 -6.19 17.14 7.09
N THR A 207 -7.53 17.15 7.21
CA THR A 207 -8.24 16.40 8.25
C THR A 207 -8.17 14.90 7.93
N MET A 208 -7.72 14.10 8.88
CA MET A 208 -7.58 12.65 8.79
C MET A 208 -8.86 11.96 9.28
N LEU A 209 -9.46 11.11 8.44
CA LEU A 209 -10.65 10.33 8.76
C LEU A 209 -10.29 8.83 8.72
N PRO A 210 -9.88 8.23 9.85
CA PRO A 210 -9.50 6.81 9.89
C PRO A 210 -10.69 5.90 9.62
N VAL A 211 -10.46 4.86 8.79
CA VAL A 211 -11.41 3.77 8.56
C VAL A 211 -10.71 2.46 8.95
N PRO A 212 -11.14 1.80 10.03
CA PRO A 212 -10.45 0.62 10.55
C PRO A 212 -10.65 -0.62 9.67
N VAL A 213 -11.81 -0.74 9.03
CA VAL A 213 -12.16 -1.84 8.11
C VAL A 213 -12.87 -1.22 6.90
N PHE A 214 -12.41 -1.60 5.71
CA PHE A 214 -13.08 -1.15 4.50
C PHE A 214 -14.47 -1.79 4.38
N ASP A 215 -15.46 -0.93 4.25
CA ASP A 215 -16.84 -1.26 3.92
C ASP A 215 -17.38 -0.16 3.00
N THR A 216 -18.01 -0.54 1.90
CA THR A 216 -18.45 0.42 0.87
C THR A 216 -19.49 1.39 1.39
N ASP A 217 -20.49 0.90 2.15
CA ASP A 217 -21.57 1.74 2.66
C ASP A 217 -21.02 2.73 3.72
N VAL A 218 -20.13 2.27 4.60
CA VAL A 218 -19.44 3.14 5.57
C VAL A 218 -18.63 4.23 4.86
N VAL A 219 -17.90 3.88 3.80
CA VAL A 219 -17.14 4.85 3.00
C VAL A 219 -18.05 5.88 2.35
N LEU A 220 -19.15 5.45 1.72
CA LEU A 220 -20.13 6.33 1.09
C LEU A 220 -20.79 7.27 2.10
N ASP A 221 -21.20 6.75 3.27
CA ASP A 221 -21.77 7.54 4.35
C ASP A 221 -20.78 8.60 4.88
N LEU A 222 -19.50 8.24 5.02
CA LEU A 222 -18.44 9.18 5.42
C LEU A 222 -18.20 10.25 4.35
N VAL A 223 -18.15 9.87 3.07
CA VAL A 223 -17.99 10.83 1.97
C VAL A 223 -19.07 11.89 2.02
N GLU A 224 -20.31 11.50 2.19
CA GLU A 224 -21.47 12.39 2.22
C GLU A 224 -21.50 13.24 3.50
N ARG A 225 -21.45 12.58 4.68
CA ARG A 225 -21.56 13.24 5.98
C ARG A 225 -20.40 14.16 6.29
N GLU A 226 -19.19 13.70 6.03
CA GLU A 226 -17.96 14.42 6.37
C GLU A 226 -17.39 15.23 5.21
N ARG A 227 -18.08 15.26 4.06
CA ARG A 227 -17.65 16.03 2.88
C ARG A 227 -16.20 15.69 2.46
N VAL A 228 -15.89 14.41 2.38
CA VAL A 228 -14.56 13.92 2.01
C VAL A 228 -14.12 14.50 0.68
N THR A 229 -12.88 14.98 0.60
CA THR A 229 -12.32 15.58 -0.61
C THR A 229 -11.22 14.73 -1.25
N VAL A 230 -10.53 13.90 -0.46
CA VAL A 230 -9.43 13.05 -0.90
C VAL A 230 -9.73 11.59 -0.54
N LEU A 231 -9.77 10.73 -1.54
CA LEU A 231 -10.07 9.32 -1.38
C LEU A 231 -9.04 8.47 -2.12
N PRO A 232 -7.98 8.01 -1.44
CA PRO A 232 -7.05 7.06 -2.01
C PRO A 232 -7.53 5.64 -1.79
N GLY A 233 -7.20 4.76 -2.71
CA GLY A 233 -7.51 3.34 -2.54
C GLY A 233 -7.14 2.47 -3.72
N PRO A 234 -7.26 1.16 -3.57
CA PRO A 234 -7.03 0.22 -4.67
C PRO A 234 -8.14 0.35 -5.73
N PRO A 235 -7.92 -0.19 -6.94
CA PRO A 235 -8.92 -0.16 -8.01
C PRO A 235 -10.30 -0.70 -7.59
N THR A 236 -10.34 -1.70 -6.71
CA THR A 236 -11.57 -2.29 -6.19
C THR A 236 -12.46 -1.27 -5.45
N LEU A 237 -11.88 -0.30 -4.74
CA LEU A 237 -12.62 0.78 -4.11
C LEU A 237 -13.38 1.61 -5.15
N TYR A 238 -12.73 1.99 -6.23
CA TYR A 238 -13.34 2.80 -7.29
C TYR A 238 -14.42 2.04 -8.05
N HIS A 239 -14.25 0.73 -8.24
CA HIS A 239 -15.34 -0.12 -8.75
C HIS A 239 -16.57 -0.06 -7.86
N SER A 240 -16.39 -0.13 -6.53
CA SER A 240 -17.50 -0.04 -5.59
C SER A 240 -18.19 1.33 -5.64
N LEU A 241 -17.41 2.42 -5.76
CA LEU A 241 -17.99 3.78 -5.91
C LEU A 241 -18.80 3.94 -7.18
N LEU A 242 -18.34 3.37 -8.31
CA LEU A 242 -19.07 3.39 -9.59
C LEU A 242 -20.36 2.58 -9.55
N GLN A 243 -20.50 1.66 -8.61
CA GLN A 243 -21.71 0.86 -8.39
C GLN A 243 -22.57 1.41 -7.25
N ALA A 244 -22.20 2.56 -6.67
CA ALA A 244 -22.93 3.16 -5.56
C ALA A 244 -24.40 3.42 -5.92
N PRO A 245 -25.34 3.24 -4.97
CA PRO A 245 -26.75 3.53 -5.19
C PRO A 245 -26.97 4.97 -5.67
N ALA A 246 -27.92 5.16 -6.60
CA ALA A 246 -28.31 6.48 -7.06
C ALA A 246 -28.80 7.35 -5.89
N GLY A 247 -28.36 8.62 -5.86
CA GLY A 247 -28.78 9.60 -4.85
C GLY A 247 -27.75 9.89 -3.76
N ARG A 248 -26.60 9.21 -3.73
CA ARG A 248 -25.48 9.57 -2.84
C ARG A 248 -24.81 10.86 -3.29
N ASP A 249 -24.56 11.80 -2.36
CA ASP A 249 -23.82 13.03 -2.65
C ASP A 249 -22.30 12.82 -2.56
N LEU A 250 -21.67 12.52 -3.69
CA LEU A 250 -20.23 12.39 -3.83
C LEU A 250 -19.53 13.68 -4.30
N SER A 251 -20.27 14.79 -4.43
CA SER A 251 -19.80 16.03 -5.06
C SER A 251 -18.58 16.69 -4.38
N SER A 252 -18.29 16.32 -3.13
CA SER A 252 -17.13 16.81 -2.39
C SER A 252 -15.81 16.17 -2.84
N LEU A 253 -15.83 14.98 -3.43
CA LEU A 253 -14.64 14.27 -3.89
C LEU A 253 -13.89 15.10 -4.93
N ARG A 254 -12.61 15.32 -4.71
CA ARG A 254 -11.76 16.16 -5.55
C ARG A 254 -10.54 15.41 -6.08
N VAL A 255 -9.89 14.63 -5.22
CA VAL A 255 -8.68 13.89 -5.52
C VAL A 255 -8.91 12.41 -5.27
N GLY A 256 -8.65 11.62 -6.30
CA GLY A 256 -8.47 10.18 -6.19
C GLY A 256 -6.98 9.84 -6.29
N VAL A 257 -6.53 8.85 -5.53
CA VAL A 257 -5.18 8.29 -5.67
C VAL A 257 -5.31 6.79 -5.74
N THR A 258 -4.88 6.20 -6.84
CA THR A 258 -4.92 4.75 -7.01
C THR A 258 -3.56 4.19 -7.36
N GLY A 259 -3.33 2.93 -7.07
CA GLY A 259 -2.06 2.26 -7.26
C GLY A 259 -2.02 0.95 -6.50
N SER A 260 -0.84 0.41 -6.32
CA SER A 260 -0.59 -0.86 -5.62
C SER A 260 -1.12 -2.12 -6.33
N ALA A 261 -1.83 -1.98 -7.45
CA ALA A 261 -2.32 -3.06 -8.31
C ALA A 261 -2.44 -2.55 -9.74
N ASP A 262 -2.61 -3.46 -10.69
CA ASP A 262 -2.89 -3.11 -12.08
C ASP A 262 -4.24 -2.40 -12.17
N ILE A 263 -4.28 -1.32 -12.95
CA ILE A 263 -5.46 -0.46 -13.09
C ILE A 263 -5.96 -0.59 -14.53
N PRO A 264 -7.16 -1.17 -14.73
CA PRO A 264 -7.75 -1.21 -16.06
C PRO A 264 -7.97 0.19 -16.63
N VAL A 265 -7.59 0.41 -17.89
CA VAL A 265 -7.77 1.71 -18.59
C VAL A 265 -9.22 2.16 -18.53
N GLU A 266 -10.16 1.23 -18.72
CA GLU A 266 -11.60 1.49 -18.64
C GLU A 266 -12.01 1.99 -17.25
N LEU A 267 -11.41 1.47 -16.18
CA LEU A 267 -11.70 1.95 -14.82
C LEU A 267 -11.27 3.40 -14.65
N VAL A 268 -10.06 3.75 -15.12
CA VAL A 268 -9.56 5.15 -15.05
C VAL A 268 -10.49 6.07 -15.82
N HIS A 269 -10.88 5.67 -17.04
CA HIS A 269 -11.82 6.44 -17.85
C HIS A 269 -13.15 6.66 -17.12
N ARG A 270 -13.75 5.61 -16.58
CA ARG A 270 -15.02 5.70 -15.83
C ARG A 270 -14.90 6.53 -14.57
N VAL A 271 -13.83 6.36 -13.79
CA VAL A 271 -13.58 7.14 -12.57
C VAL A 271 -13.48 8.64 -12.89
N THR A 272 -12.81 8.99 -13.99
CA THR A 272 -12.61 10.40 -14.37
C THR A 272 -13.84 11.04 -15.05
N THR A 273 -14.75 10.23 -15.60
CA THR A 273 -15.95 10.74 -16.31
C THR A 273 -17.24 10.63 -15.50
N GLU A 274 -17.39 9.61 -14.67
CA GLU A 274 -18.62 9.33 -13.92
C GLU A 274 -18.54 9.77 -12.45
N LEU A 275 -17.33 9.90 -11.87
CA LEU A 275 -17.14 10.38 -10.49
C LEU A 275 -16.60 11.83 -10.49
N PRO A 276 -16.86 12.61 -9.43
CA PRO A 276 -16.55 14.03 -9.40
C PRO A 276 -15.07 14.38 -9.17
N PHE A 277 -14.15 13.42 -9.33
CA PHE A 277 -12.73 13.66 -9.16
C PHE A 277 -12.19 14.65 -10.21
N ARG A 278 -11.59 15.73 -9.74
CA ARG A 278 -10.89 16.69 -10.59
C ARG A 278 -9.47 16.25 -10.94
N HIS A 279 -8.91 15.37 -10.12
CA HIS A 279 -7.58 14.81 -10.29
C HIS A 279 -7.58 13.36 -9.81
N LEU A 280 -7.18 12.46 -10.70
CA LEU A 280 -6.89 11.08 -10.37
C LEU A 280 -5.39 10.87 -10.55
N MET A 281 -4.69 10.61 -9.46
CA MET A 281 -3.27 10.29 -9.47
C MET A 281 -3.07 8.79 -9.48
N THR A 282 -2.17 8.33 -10.35
CA THR A 282 -1.59 6.99 -10.29
C THR A 282 -0.12 7.10 -9.95
N GLY A 283 0.44 6.06 -9.34
CA GLY A 283 1.85 6.05 -8.99
C GLY A 283 2.38 4.66 -8.72
N TYR A 284 3.69 4.56 -8.79
CA TYR A 284 4.45 3.37 -8.45
C TYR A 284 5.36 3.64 -7.27
N GLY A 285 5.39 2.68 -6.39
CA GLY A 285 6.24 2.73 -5.21
C GLY A 285 6.37 1.39 -4.53
N LEU A 286 7.38 1.26 -3.72
CA LEU A 286 7.69 0.08 -2.93
C LEU A 286 8.19 0.54 -1.55
N THR A 287 8.11 -0.35 -0.57
CA THR A 287 8.51 0.02 0.81
C THR A 287 9.96 0.47 0.86
N GLU A 288 10.81 -0.12 0.02
CA GLU A 288 12.24 0.12 -0.09
C GLU A 288 12.63 1.49 -0.68
N ALA A 289 11.68 2.21 -1.30
CA ALA A 289 11.96 3.52 -1.91
C ALA A 289 10.84 4.55 -1.75
N GLY A 290 9.71 4.19 -1.15
CA GLY A 290 8.52 5.03 -1.10
C GLY A 290 7.90 5.22 -2.49
N THR A 291 7.33 6.38 -2.79
CA THR A 291 6.77 6.71 -4.10
C THR A 291 7.89 7.09 -5.06
N VAL A 292 8.16 6.23 -6.04
CA VAL A 292 9.24 6.40 -7.03
C VAL A 292 8.80 7.23 -8.22
N SER A 293 7.58 7.00 -8.70
CA SER A 293 7.01 7.75 -9.82
C SER A 293 5.52 8.00 -9.60
N ALA A 294 5.02 9.06 -10.20
CA ALA A 294 3.61 9.41 -10.15
C ALA A 294 3.19 10.19 -11.40
N SER A 295 1.91 10.08 -11.77
CA SER A 295 1.29 10.96 -12.76
C SER A 295 1.26 12.41 -12.24
N ARG A 296 1.27 13.36 -13.15
CA ARG A 296 1.27 14.79 -12.84
C ARG A 296 -0.13 15.38 -13.03
N PRO A 297 -0.50 16.44 -12.28
CA PRO A 297 -1.69 17.21 -12.61
C PRO A 297 -1.65 17.69 -14.06
N GLY A 298 -2.71 17.39 -14.84
CA GLY A 298 -2.80 17.74 -16.25
C GLY A 298 -2.24 16.69 -17.23
N ASP A 299 -1.69 15.57 -16.75
CA ASP A 299 -1.36 14.45 -17.64
C ASP A 299 -2.66 13.95 -18.34
N PRO A 300 -2.61 13.59 -19.63
CA PRO A 300 -3.75 13.00 -20.32
C PRO A 300 -4.25 11.72 -19.62
N TYR A 301 -5.56 11.49 -19.65
CA TYR A 301 -6.14 10.35 -18.93
C TYR A 301 -5.57 9.01 -19.43
N GLU A 302 -5.23 8.90 -20.72
CA GLU A 302 -4.57 7.73 -21.31
C GLU A 302 -3.20 7.46 -20.66
N ALA A 303 -2.44 8.53 -20.40
CA ALA A 303 -1.15 8.40 -19.72
C ALA A 303 -1.32 7.96 -18.26
N VAL A 304 -2.33 8.52 -17.56
CA VAL A 304 -2.68 8.12 -16.20
C VAL A 304 -3.13 6.65 -16.14
N ALA A 305 -3.83 6.18 -17.19
CA ALA A 305 -4.36 4.82 -17.26
C ALA A 305 -3.31 3.77 -17.64
N THR A 306 -2.32 4.14 -18.47
CA THR A 306 -1.38 3.18 -19.06
C THR A 306 0.02 3.25 -18.48
N THR A 307 0.32 4.27 -17.66
CA THR A 307 1.63 4.48 -17.01
C THR A 307 1.46 4.80 -15.53
N VAL A 308 2.55 4.70 -14.80
CA VAL A 308 2.62 5.13 -13.40
C VAL A 308 3.32 6.50 -13.27
N GLY A 309 3.27 7.29 -14.33
CA GLY A 309 3.83 8.63 -14.41
C GLY A 309 5.35 8.69 -14.52
N ARG A 310 5.91 9.86 -14.23
CA ARG A 310 7.34 10.12 -14.30
C ARG A 310 8.00 9.98 -12.94
N PRO A 311 9.32 9.71 -12.88
CA PRO A 311 10.07 9.70 -11.63
C PRO A 311 9.82 10.95 -10.80
N CYS A 312 9.69 10.79 -9.49
CA CYS A 312 9.68 11.89 -8.53
C CYS A 312 11.04 12.59 -8.49
N GLU A 313 11.06 13.83 -8.00
CA GLU A 313 12.29 14.63 -7.95
C GLU A 313 13.37 13.94 -7.11
N GLY A 314 14.59 13.89 -7.65
CA GLY A 314 15.73 13.24 -6.99
C GLY A 314 15.73 11.72 -7.09
N PHE A 315 14.83 11.14 -7.91
CA PHE A 315 14.93 9.75 -8.35
C PHE A 315 15.43 9.65 -9.79
N GLU A 316 16.26 8.66 -10.01
CA GLU A 316 16.63 8.15 -11.31
C GLU A 316 15.99 6.77 -11.50
N VAL A 317 15.38 6.56 -12.67
CA VAL A 317 14.81 5.27 -13.04
C VAL A 317 15.47 4.79 -14.34
N ARG A 318 15.88 3.55 -14.36
CA ARG A 318 16.52 2.90 -15.51
C ARG A 318 15.90 1.51 -15.72
N ILE A 319 15.78 1.10 -16.97
CA ILE A 319 15.40 -0.26 -17.31
C ILE A 319 16.68 -1.02 -17.63
N ALA A 320 16.91 -2.15 -16.95
CA ALA A 320 18.04 -3.03 -17.20
C ALA A 320 17.80 -3.85 -18.48
N ASP A 321 18.85 -4.53 -18.97
CA ASP A 321 18.80 -5.32 -20.22
C ASP A 321 17.77 -6.46 -20.16
N ASP A 322 17.48 -6.97 -18.96
CA ASP A 322 16.46 -8.00 -18.72
C ASP A 322 15.07 -7.44 -18.46
N GLY A 323 14.90 -6.11 -18.59
CA GLY A 323 13.63 -5.40 -18.38
C GLY A 323 13.34 -5.01 -16.94
N GLU A 324 14.24 -5.28 -15.98
CA GLU A 324 14.05 -4.90 -14.59
C GLU A 324 14.11 -3.38 -14.40
N VAL A 325 13.17 -2.86 -13.62
CA VAL A 325 13.16 -1.46 -13.19
C VAL A 325 14.19 -1.27 -12.08
N LEU A 326 15.18 -0.44 -12.33
CA LEU A 326 16.20 -0.05 -11.37
C LEU A 326 15.94 1.39 -10.90
N VAL A 327 16.07 1.61 -9.60
CA VAL A 327 15.77 2.90 -8.98
C VAL A 327 16.97 3.38 -8.16
N ARG A 328 17.35 4.64 -8.32
CA ARG A 328 18.35 5.30 -7.49
C ARG A 328 17.81 6.64 -7.03
N GLY A 329 18.03 6.98 -5.75
CA GLY A 329 17.60 8.26 -5.22
C GLY A 329 17.72 8.36 -3.71
N TYR A 330 17.50 9.57 -3.20
CA TYR A 330 17.68 9.88 -1.78
C TYR A 330 16.74 9.11 -0.84
N ALA A 331 15.58 8.68 -1.34
CA ALA A 331 14.60 7.97 -0.52
C ALA A 331 14.70 6.43 -0.62
N VAL A 332 15.69 5.90 -1.36
CA VAL A 332 16.03 4.47 -1.27
C VAL A 332 16.43 4.15 0.18
N MET A 333 15.88 3.06 0.72
CA MET A 333 16.05 2.63 2.10
C MET A 333 17.49 2.64 2.58
N ARG A 334 17.70 2.76 3.89
CA ARG A 334 19.03 2.58 4.50
C ARG A 334 19.51 1.12 4.45
N GLY A 335 18.62 0.20 4.19
CA GLY A 335 18.86 -1.23 4.09
C GLY A 335 17.81 -2.04 4.83
N TYR A 336 17.99 -3.35 4.81
CA TYR A 336 17.17 -4.27 5.61
C TYR A 336 17.77 -4.43 7.01
N LEU A 337 16.91 -4.40 8.01
CA LEU A 337 17.29 -4.54 9.42
C LEU A 337 18.05 -5.85 9.66
N ASP A 338 19.27 -5.74 10.20
CA ASP A 338 20.14 -6.85 10.56
C ASP A 338 20.39 -7.86 9.42
N ASP A 339 20.24 -7.43 8.15
CA ASP A 339 20.44 -8.27 6.97
C ASP A 339 21.26 -7.53 5.89
N PRO A 340 22.60 -7.38 6.13
CA PRO A 340 23.48 -6.72 5.17
C PRO A 340 23.63 -7.50 3.85
N ALA A 341 23.46 -8.82 3.88
CA ALA A 341 23.53 -9.64 2.68
C ALA A 341 22.35 -9.38 1.74
N ALA A 342 21.13 -9.40 2.27
CA ALA A 342 19.94 -9.04 1.49
C ALA A 342 19.97 -7.56 1.06
N THR A 343 20.55 -6.67 1.84
CA THR A 343 20.74 -5.27 1.46
C THR A 343 21.67 -5.14 0.25
N ALA A 344 22.81 -5.84 0.26
CA ALA A 344 23.77 -5.85 -0.86
C ALA A 344 23.23 -6.56 -2.11
N GLU A 345 22.29 -7.51 -1.96
CA GLU A 345 21.56 -8.11 -3.09
C GLU A 345 20.55 -7.14 -3.71
N ALA A 346 19.88 -6.33 -2.87
CA ALA A 346 18.85 -5.40 -3.32
C ALA A 346 19.41 -4.08 -3.85
N ILE A 347 20.52 -3.59 -3.30
CA ILE A 347 21.16 -2.33 -3.68
C ILE A 347 22.57 -2.63 -4.16
N ASP A 348 22.82 -2.39 -5.43
CA ASP A 348 24.13 -2.63 -6.04
C ASP A 348 25.17 -1.61 -5.57
N PRO A 349 26.50 -1.83 -5.87
CA PRO A 349 27.57 -0.91 -5.47
C PRO A 349 27.46 0.51 -6.03
N ASP A 350 26.73 0.70 -7.14
CA ASP A 350 26.46 2.00 -7.77
C ASP A 350 25.22 2.71 -7.17
N GLY A 351 24.58 2.08 -6.17
CA GLY A 351 23.41 2.60 -5.45
C GLY A 351 22.08 2.39 -6.16
N TRP A 352 22.02 1.49 -7.15
CA TRP A 352 20.74 1.14 -7.78
C TRP A 352 20.03 0.06 -6.97
N LEU A 353 18.77 0.35 -6.62
CA LEU A 353 17.84 -0.61 -6.04
C LEU A 353 17.26 -1.48 -7.15
N HIS A 354 17.45 -2.77 -7.05
CA HIS A 354 16.82 -3.81 -7.85
C HIS A 354 15.41 -4.06 -7.33
N THR A 355 14.41 -3.59 -8.06
CA THR A 355 13.03 -3.61 -7.57
C THR A 355 12.35 -4.97 -7.69
N GLY A 356 12.86 -5.82 -8.57
CA GLY A 356 12.20 -7.08 -8.98
C GLY A 356 10.95 -6.86 -9.83
N ASP A 357 10.60 -5.62 -10.15
CA ASP A 357 9.51 -5.28 -11.05
C ASP A 357 10.06 -5.06 -12.46
N LEU A 358 9.30 -5.43 -13.48
CA LEU A 358 9.62 -5.26 -14.89
C LEU A 358 8.85 -4.08 -15.45
N GLY A 359 9.49 -3.30 -16.33
CA GLY A 359 8.87 -2.10 -16.85
C GLY A 359 9.49 -1.57 -18.14
N THR A 360 8.90 -0.51 -18.67
CA THR A 360 9.40 0.27 -19.82
C THR A 360 9.26 1.75 -19.54
N LEU A 361 10.08 2.56 -20.22
CA LEU A 361 9.95 4.03 -20.25
C LEU A 361 9.49 4.44 -21.63
N ASP A 362 8.49 5.33 -21.71
CA ASP A 362 8.08 5.94 -22.97
C ASP A 362 8.99 7.13 -23.36
N GLU A 363 8.72 7.75 -24.51
CA GLU A 363 9.50 8.89 -25.03
C GLU A 363 9.44 10.12 -24.12
N GLU A 364 8.38 10.26 -23.30
CA GLU A 364 8.24 11.33 -22.32
C GLU A 364 8.80 10.96 -20.93
N GLY A 365 9.45 9.81 -20.80
CA GLY A 365 10.05 9.33 -19.57
C GLY A 365 9.03 8.84 -18.53
N ARG A 366 7.81 8.47 -18.95
CA ARG A 366 6.82 7.87 -18.06
C ARG A 366 7.09 6.37 -17.93
N LEU A 367 7.04 5.89 -16.70
CA LEU A 367 7.25 4.49 -16.37
C LEU A 367 5.94 3.69 -16.55
N ARG A 368 6.04 2.56 -17.23
CA ARG A 368 5.00 1.55 -17.28
C ARG A 368 5.52 0.28 -16.62
N ILE A 369 4.80 -0.22 -15.62
CA ILE A 369 5.07 -1.52 -15.00
C ILE A 369 4.37 -2.61 -15.83
N VAL A 370 5.09 -3.64 -16.20
CA VAL A 370 4.56 -4.75 -17.02
C VAL A 370 4.45 -6.06 -16.24
N GLY A 371 4.95 -6.10 -15.02
CA GLY A 371 4.81 -7.26 -14.14
C GLY A 371 5.95 -7.37 -13.13
N ARG A 372 6.03 -8.55 -12.50
CA ARG A 372 7.12 -8.90 -11.58
C ARG A 372 8.00 -9.96 -12.18
N LYS A 373 9.31 -9.80 -12.00
CA LYS A 373 10.31 -10.74 -12.48
C LYS A 373 10.08 -12.17 -11.97
N LYS A 374 9.69 -12.31 -10.70
CA LYS A 374 9.37 -13.58 -10.06
C LYS A 374 8.05 -14.22 -10.52
N ASP A 375 7.11 -13.42 -11.01
CA ASP A 375 5.78 -13.88 -11.43
C ASP A 375 5.74 -14.23 -12.92
N MET A 376 6.76 -13.81 -13.70
CA MET A 376 6.93 -14.15 -15.10
C MET A 376 7.10 -15.68 -15.26
N PHE A 377 6.45 -16.24 -16.25
CA PHE A 377 6.61 -17.65 -16.61
C PHE A 377 6.99 -17.80 -18.08
N ILE A 378 7.64 -18.92 -18.41
CA ILE A 378 8.21 -19.16 -19.75
C ILE A 378 7.38 -20.18 -20.50
N VAL A 379 6.78 -19.77 -21.62
CA VAL A 379 5.95 -20.59 -22.48
C VAL A 379 6.70 -20.89 -23.78
N GLY A 380 7.23 -22.08 -23.94
CA GLY A 380 7.93 -22.48 -25.16
C GLY A 380 9.12 -21.58 -25.53
N GLY A 381 9.82 -21.03 -24.51
CA GLY A 381 10.95 -20.12 -24.69
C GLY A 381 10.58 -18.63 -24.74
N PHE A 382 9.31 -18.28 -24.66
CA PHE A 382 8.84 -16.89 -24.61
C PHE A 382 8.41 -16.49 -23.20
N ASN A 383 8.81 -15.29 -22.78
CA ASN A 383 8.38 -14.72 -21.50
C ASN A 383 6.92 -14.29 -21.57
N ALA A 384 6.10 -14.82 -20.68
CA ALA A 384 4.72 -14.39 -20.47
C ALA A 384 4.60 -13.66 -19.12
N TYR A 385 4.02 -12.49 -19.14
CA TYR A 385 3.85 -11.63 -17.97
C TYR A 385 2.40 -11.68 -17.51
N PRO A 386 2.12 -12.22 -16.30
CA PRO A 386 0.77 -12.32 -15.77
C PRO A 386 -0.05 -11.03 -15.87
N ALA A 387 0.53 -9.90 -15.47
CA ALA A 387 -0.16 -8.62 -15.49
C ALA A 387 -0.64 -8.20 -16.88
N GLU A 388 0.15 -8.49 -17.94
CA GLU A 388 -0.25 -8.22 -19.30
C GLU A 388 -1.44 -9.09 -19.74
N VAL A 389 -1.40 -10.37 -19.38
CA VAL A 389 -2.49 -11.32 -19.70
C VAL A 389 -3.76 -10.95 -18.91
N GLU A 390 -3.61 -10.61 -17.64
CA GLU A 390 -4.70 -10.12 -16.76
C GLU A 390 -5.36 -8.87 -17.35
N GLY A 391 -4.54 -7.91 -17.81
CA GLY A 391 -5.03 -6.69 -18.46
C GLY A 391 -5.92 -6.99 -19.67
N PHE A 392 -5.49 -7.89 -20.55
CA PHE A 392 -6.31 -8.31 -21.70
C PHE A 392 -7.60 -9.02 -21.28
N LEU A 393 -7.55 -9.92 -20.29
CA LEU A 393 -8.76 -10.61 -19.82
C LEU A 393 -9.79 -9.63 -19.23
N LEU A 394 -9.34 -8.57 -18.57
CA LEU A 394 -10.20 -7.54 -17.98
C LEU A 394 -10.90 -6.66 -19.04
N GLU A 395 -10.43 -6.64 -20.28
CA GLU A 395 -11.13 -5.97 -21.39
C GLU A 395 -12.40 -6.72 -21.82
N HIS A 396 -12.54 -8.00 -21.43
CA HIS A 396 -13.76 -8.76 -21.74
C HIS A 396 -14.93 -8.32 -20.85
N PRO A 397 -16.13 -7.96 -21.42
CA PRO A 397 -17.26 -7.44 -20.66
C PRO A 397 -17.72 -8.33 -19.51
N ALA A 398 -17.68 -9.64 -19.69
CA ALA A 398 -18.09 -10.60 -18.66
C ALA A 398 -17.06 -10.80 -17.55
N VAL A 399 -15.82 -10.28 -17.64
CA VAL A 399 -14.77 -10.48 -16.66
C VAL A 399 -14.79 -9.34 -15.64
N ALA A 400 -14.94 -9.68 -14.35
CA ALA A 400 -14.86 -8.73 -13.24
C ALA A 400 -13.45 -8.62 -12.66
N GLN A 401 -12.78 -9.78 -12.46
CA GLN A 401 -11.41 -9.87 -11.96
C GLN A 401 -10.69 -11.01 -12.65
N ALA A 402 -9.39 -10.88 -12.83
CA ALA A 402 -8.54 -11.92 -13.37
C ALA A 402 -7.21 -11.98 -12.61
N ALA A 403 -6.70 -13.17 -12.38
CA ALA A 403 -5.34 -13.40 -11.90
C ALA A 403 -4.73 -14.58 -12.68
N VAL A 404 -3.47 -14.42 -13.11
CA VAL A 404 -2.79 -15.42 -13.94
C VAL A 404 -1.52 -15.89 -13.25
N ILE A 405 -1.28 -17.19 -13.28
CA ILE A 405 -0.04 -17.82 -12.84
C ILE A 405 0.50 -18.75 -13.92
N GLY A 406 1.80 -18.98 -13.89
CA GLY A 406 2.42 -20.05 -14.66
C GLY A 406 2.21 -21.41 -13.99
N VAL A 407 1.76 -22.40 -14.75
CA VAL A 407 1.66 -23.79 -14.27
C VAL A 407 2.50 -24.70 -15.16
N PRO A 408 3.06 -25.80 -14.65
CA PRO A 408 3.85 -26.73 -15.44
C PRO A 408 3.09 -27.30 -16.64
N ASP A 409 3.77 -27.46 -17.77
CA ASP A 409 3.26 -28.08 -18.97
C ASP A 409 4.38 -28.94 -19.64
N ASP A 410 4.08 -30.18 -19.96
CA ASP A 410 5.07 -31.14 -20.46
C ASP A 410 5.73 -30.72 -21.79
N ARG A 411 5.03 -29.95 -22.61
CA ARG A 411 5.50 -29.54 -23.96
C ARG A 411 6.11 -28.14 -23.95
N MET A 412 5.49 -27.21 -23.23
CA MET A 412 5.85 -25.78 -23.27
C MET A 412 6.71 -25.35 -22.09
N GLY A 413 7.00 -26.28 -21.16
CA GLY A 413 7.65 -25.98 -19.88
C GLY A 413 6.67 -25.40 -18.87
N GLN A 414 6.06 -24.28 -19.20
CA GLN A 414 4.96 -23.69 -18.44
C GLN A 414 3.88 -23.17 -19.39
N VAL A 415 2.67 -22.99 -18.88
CA VAL A 415 1.55 -22.33 -19.56
C VAL A 415 0.76 -21.46 -18.57
N GLY A 416 0.02 -20.47 -19.06
CA GLY A 416 -0.83 -19.62 -18.22
C GLY A 416 -2.07 -20.38 -17.74
N LYS A 417 -2.35 -20.28 -16.42
CA LYS A 417 -3.64 -20.61 -15.81
C LYS A 417 -4.25 -19.31 -15.28
N ALA A 418 -5.46 -18.97 -15.77
CA ALA A 418 -6.21 -17.80 -15.33
C ALA A 418 -7.28 -18.20 -14.31
N PHE A 419 -7.35 -17.48 -13.21
CA PHE A 419 -8.46 -17.51 -12.23
C PHE A 419 -9.31 -16.29 -12.48
N VAL A 420 -10.61 -16.49 -12.77
CA VAL A 420 -11.49 -15.42 -13.25
C VAL A 420 -12.74 -15.32 -12.40
N VAL A 421 -13.06 -14.10 -11.98
CA VAL A 421 -14.37 -13.76 -11.43
C VAL A 421 -15.18 -13.07 -12.52
N THR A 422 -16.41 -13.53 -12.76
CA THR A 422 -17.26 -13.03 -13.84
C THR A 422 -18.41 -12.19 -13.34
N ARG A 423 -18.86 -11.24 -14.19
CA ARG A 423 -20.10 -10.47 -13.98
C ARG A 423 -21.29 -11.17 -14.62
N GLU A 424 -21.05 -11.89 -15.70
CA GLU A 424 -22.05 -12.59 -16.52
C GLU A 424 -21.52 -13.98 -16.86
N PRO A 425 -22.39 -14.96 -17.10
CA PRO A 425 -21.97 -16.30 -17.49
C PRO A 425 -21.14 -16.30 -18.78
N ILE A 426 -20.01 -16.95 -18.73
CA ILE A 426 -19.12 -17.21 -19.89
C ILE A 426 -18.43 -18.54 -19.67
N THR A 427 -18.12 -19.27 -20.73
CA THR A 427 -17.36 -20.52 -20.66
C THR A 427 -15.87 -20.28 -20.83
N ALA A 428 -15.07 -21.20 -20.32
CA ALA A 428 -13.62 -21.15 -20.48
C ALA A 428 -13.21 -21.17 -21.97
N ALA A 429 -13.91 -21.95 -22.80
CA ALA A 429 -13.64 -22.01 -24.23
C ALA A 429 -13.87 -20.67 -24.93
N GLU A 430 -14.99 -20.01 -24.65
CA GLU A 430 -15.30 -18.68 -25.22
C GLU A 430 -14.25 -17.63 -24.81
N LEU A 431 -13.81 -17.62 -23.54
CA LEU A 431 -12.81 -16.67 -23.07
C LEU A 431 -11.42 -16.95 -23.65
N ILE A 432 -11.05 -18.22 -23.84
CA ILE A 432 -9.81 -18.64 -24.53
C ILE A 432 -9.86 -18.21 -26.00
N ASP A 433 -10.95 -18.45 -26.70
CA ASP A 433 -11.09 -18.08 -28.12
C ASP A 433 -11.06 -16.56 -28.29
N TRP A 434 -11.75 -15.82 -27.44
CA TRP A 434 -11.66 -14.36 -27.39
C TRP A 434 -10.22 -13.87 -27.18
N SER A 435 -9.48 -14.54 -26.29
CA SER A 435 -8.08 -14.21 -25.98
C SER A 435 -7.15 -14.48 -27.18
N ARG A 436 -7.39 -15.56 -27.93
CA ARG A 436 -6.60 -15.90 -29.11
C ARG A 436 -6.65 -14.86 -30.23
N GLU A 437 -7.73 -14.12 -30.32
CA GLU A 437 -7.89 -13.05 -31.31
C GLU A 437 -7.13 -11.77 -30.92
N ARG A 438 -6.75 -11.61 -29.65
CA ARG A 438 -6.25 -10.35 -29.09
C ARG A 438 -4.83 -10.39 -28.55
N MET A 439 -4.30 -11.57 -28.28
CA MET A 439 -2.95 -11.71 -27.78
C MET A 439 -2.16 -12.82 -28.47
N ALA A 440 -0.83 -12.74 -28.42
CA ALA A 440 0.04 -13.75 -28.97
C ALA A 440 -0.22 -15.12 -28.33
N GLY A 441 -0.17 -16.19 -29.09
CA GLY A 441 -0.58 -17.55 -28.69
C GLY A 441 0.12 -18.07 -27.43
N PHE A 442 1.37 -17.64 -27.15
CA PHE A 442 2.09 -18.03 -25.93
C PHE A 442 1.57 -17.31 -24.67
N LYS A 443 0.85 -16.19 -24.82
CA LYS A 443 0.23 -15.43 -23.73
C LYS A 443 -1.17 -15.95 -23.39
N VAL A 444 -1.85 -16.62 -24.33
CA VAL A 444 -3.20 -17.13 -24.12
C VAL A 444 -3.20 -18.17 -23.01
N PRO A 445 -3.98 -17.98 -21.93
CA PRO A 445 -4.11 -18.97 -20.87
C PRO A 445 -4.63 -20.31 -21.42
N ARG A 446 -3.99 -21.40 -21.05
CA ARG A 446 -4.46 -22.74 -21.44
C ARG A 446 -5.53 -23.28 -20.52
N HIS A 447 -5.55 -22.78 -19.28
CA HIS A 447 -6.51 -23.17 -18.26
C HIS A 447 -7.22 -21.93 -17.75
N ILE A 448 -8.55 -22.00 -17.61
CA ILE A 448 -9.36 -20.99 -16.96
C ILE A 448 -10.17 -21.67 -15.86
N GLU A 449 -10.04 -21.13 -14.64
CA GLU A 449 -10.81 -21.53 -13.48
C GLU A 449 -11.65 -20.37 -13.01
N PHE A 450 -12.97 -20.57 -12.96
CA PHE A 450 -13.89 -19.54 -12.44
C PHE A 450 -13.98 -19.62 -10.92
N ARG A 451 -13.95 -18.48 -10.27
CA ARG A 451 -14.04 -18.31 -8.82
C ARG A 451 -15.10 -17.26 -8.46
N ASP A 452 -15.71 -17.40 -7.29
CA ASP A 452 -16.61 -16.37 -6.74
C ASP A 452 -15.84 -15.13 -6.28
N ALA A 453 -14.60 -15.30 -5.81
CA ALA A 453 -13.69 -14.24 -5.41
C ALA A 453 -12.23 -14.70 -5.54
N LEU A 454 -11.32 -13.74 -5.77
CA LEU A 454 -9.88 -13.97 -5.68
C LEU A 454 -9.37 -13.76 -4.25
N PRO A 455 -8.36 -14.51 -3.78
CA PRO A 455 -7.74 -14.29 -2.48
C PRO A 455 -6.99 -12.97 -2.49
N LEU A 456 -7.36 -12.06 -1.58
CA LEU A 456 -6.78 -10.72 -1.47
C LEU A 456 -5.97 -10.55 -0.20
N GLY A 457 -4.80 -9.94 -0.31
CA GLY A 457 -4.01 -9.46 0.80
C GLY A 457 -4.63 -8.22 1.47
N ALA A 458 -4.04 -7.77 2.56
CA ALA A 458 -4.51 -6.62 3.34
C ALA A 458 -4.54 -5.29 2.54
N THR A 459 -3.73 -5.19 1.50
CA THR A 459 -3.63 -4.03 0.60
C THR A 459 -4.52 -4.16 -0.64
N GLY A 460 -5.37 -5.19 -0.72
CA GLY A 460 -6.20 -5.46 -1.90
C GLY A 460 -5.47 -6.15 -3.06
N LYS A 461 -4.19 -6.52 -2.91
CA LYS A 461 -3.44 -7.31 -3.91
C LYS A 461 -3.86 -8.76 -3.90
N VAL A 462 -3.97 -9.37 -5.08
CA VAL A 462 -4.22 -10.81 -5.23
C VAL A 462 -3.03 -11.61 -4.70
N LEU A 463 -3.30 -12.62 -3.89
CA LEU A 463 -2.31 -13.54 -3.31
C LEU A 463 -2.05 -14.69 -4.29
N LYS A 464 -1.20 -14.47 -5.30
CA LYS A 464 -0.88 -15.46 -6.36
C LYS A 464 -0.25 -16.74 -5.80
N ASP A 465 0.53 -16.64 -4.74
CA ASP A 465 1.13 -17.81 -4.07
C ASP A 465 0.04 -18.74 -3.49
N GLN A 466 -1.08 -18.20 -3.00
CA GLN A 466 -2.22 -18.98 -2.54
C GLN A 466 -2.93 -19.63 -3.72
N LEU A 467 -3.11 -18.95 -4.85
CA LEU A 467 -3.66 -19.52 -6.07
C LEU A 467 -2.79 -20.65 -6.62
N ALA A 468 -1.47 -20.53 -6.50
CA ALA A 468 -0.53 -21.57 -6.94
C ALA A 468 -0.61 -22.84 -6.06
N GLN A 469 -0.86 -22.68 -4.75
CA GLN A 469 -1.06 -23.81 -3.83
C GLN A 469 -2.40 -24.52 -4.05
N ASP A 470 -3.44 -23.80 -4.44
CA ASP A 470 -4.76 -24.33 -4.75
C ASP A 470 -4.82 -25.00 -6.14
N ALA A 471 -3.83 -24.76 -7.00
CA ALA A 471 -3.79 -25.37 -8.33
C ALA A 471 -3.38 -26.84 -8.21
N PRO A 472 -4.24 -27.81 -8.61
CA PRO A 472 -3.89 -29.22 -8.52
C PRO A 472 -2.64 -29.50 -9.35
N THR A 473 -1.66 -30.20 -8.76
CA THR A 473 -0.57 -30.83 -9.48
C THR A 473 -1.13 -31.90 -10.41
N HIS A 474 -0.56 -32.04 -11.58
CA HIS A 474 -0.96 -32.78 -12.78
C HIS A 474 -1.57 -34.21 -12.65
N GLU A 475 -1.89 -34.73 -11.47
CA GLU A 475 -2.36 -36.12 -11.31
C GLU A 475 -3.88 -36.30 -11.29
N GLN A 476 -4.72 -35.27 -11.43
CA GLN A 476 -6.18 -35.41 -11.24
C GLN A 476 -7.10 -34.87 -12.34
N GLU A 477 -6.60 -34.39 -13.49
CA GLU A 477 -7.50 -34.08 -14.60
C GLU A 477 -7.66 -35.29 -15.56
N PRO A 478 -8.90 -35.72 -15.85
CA PRO A 478 -9.12 -36.75 -16.87
C PRO A 478 -8.74 -36.19 -18.24
N ARG A 479 -7.81 -36.86 -18.93
CA ARG A 479 -7.49 -36.56 -20.33
C ARG A 479 -8.76 -36.73 -21.15
N LEU A 480 -9.30 -35.62 -21.60
CA LEU A 480 -10.32 -35.65 -22.67
C LEU A 480 -9.65 -36.07 -23.96
N PRO A 481 -10.33 -36.94 -24.78
CA PRO A 481 -9.77 -37.57 -25.94
C PRO A 481 -9.40 -36.62 -27.08
#